data_f547aef2b8a1e05f18b79107eed122bd
#
_entry.id   f547aef2b8a1e05f18b79107eed122bd
#
_cell.length_a   1.000
_cell.length_b   1.000
_cell.length_c   1.000
_cell.angle_alpha   90.00
_cell.angle_beta   90.00
_cell.angle_gamma   90.00
#
_symmetry.space_group_name_H-M   'P 1'
#
loop_
_entity.id
_entity.type
_entity.pdbx_description
1 polymer ?
#
loop_
_entity_poly.entity_id
_entity_poly.type
_entity_poly.pdbx_seq_one_letter_code
_entity_poly.pdbx_strand_id
1 'polypeptide(L)'
;ALDTVNYEPSRGTVSKWGDSYGNRVDRFWGTVAYLDGSKPSVVTGRGYYTRMTATAYDVVNKKLVKRWAFDTGNDKSVAGYGDGNHNSMAADVDGDGKQEIITGSTCIDDNGKVLWCLNKGHGDAMHLGDLLPDRKGLELWICHEDKPYGVSLVDASNGKILFHKD
;
A
#
# COMPACT_ATOMS: atom_id res chain seq x y z
N ALA A 1 17.05 20.83 -4.01
CA ALA A 1 16.77 19.59 -3.26
C ALA A 1 17.73 19.48 -2.08
N LEU A 2 17.25 18.90 -0.96
CA LEU A 2 18.12 18.66 0.20
C LEU A 2 18.92 17.36 0.01
N ASP A 3 18.32 16.37 -0.65
CA ASP A 3 18.90 15.11 -1.00
C ASP A 3 18.19 14.47 -2.19
N THR A 4 18.79 13.49 -2.83
CA THR A 4 18.21 12.67 -3.90
C THR A 4 18.73 11.26 -3.80
N VAL A 5 17.86 10.28 -4.04
CA VAL A 5 18.20 8.86 -4.13
C VAL A 5 17.63 8.27 -5.43
N ASN A 6 18.23 7.22 -5.93
CA ASN A 6 17.63 6.50 -7.05
C ASN A 6 16.30 5.88 -6.62
N TYR A 7 15.32 5.91 -7.53
CA TYR A 7 14.02 5.29 -7.28
C TYR A 7 14.17 3.76 -7.15
N GLU A 8 13.65 3.22 -6.06
CA GLU A 8 13.69 1.78 -5.78
C GLU A 8 12.28 1.15 -5.80
N PRO A 9 12.14 -0.04 -6.38
CA PRO A 9 13.13 -0.66 -7.27
C PRO A 9 13.29 0.12 -8.58
N SER A 10 14.43 -0.05 -9.24
CA SER A 10 14.64 0.53 -10.56
C SER A 10 13.62 -0.02 -11.57
N ARG A 11 13.37 0.75 -12.65
CA ARG A 11 12.43 0.33 -13.70
C ARG A 11 12.76 -1.05 -14.29
N GLY A 12 14.01 -1.25 -14.60
CA GLY A 12 14.47 -2.52 -15.18
C GLY A 12 13.75 -2.89 -16.48
N THR A 13 13.65 -4.17 -16.72
CA THR A 13 12.96 -4.73 -17.90
C THR A 13 11.45 -4.70 -17.67
N VAL A 14 10.71 -4.11 -18.59
CA VAL A 14 9.24 -3.91 -18.49
C VAL A 14 8.49 -5.22 -18.28
N SER A 15 8.90 -6.30 -18.95
CA SER A 15 8.26 -7.62 -18.83
C SER A 15 8.23 -8.19 -17.40
N LYS A 16 9.16 -7.75 -16.53
CA LYS A 16 9.16 -8.13 -15.11
C LYS A 16 8.04 -7.50 -14.30
N TRP A 17 7.26 -6.61 -14.92
CA TRP A 17 6.13 -5.91 -14.32
C TRP A 17 4.78 -6.35 -14.88
N GLY A 18 4.75 -7.40 -15.71
CA GLY A 18 3.52 -8.02 -16.17
C GLY A 18 2.94 -7.49 -17.47
N ASP A 19 3.66 -6.62 -18.21
CA ASP A 19 3.32 -6.22 -19.58
C ASP A 19 4.57 -5.97 -20.43
N SER A 20 4.37 -5.63 -21.71
CA SER A 20 5.46 -5.37 -22.66
C SER A 20 5.59 -3.90 -23.06
N TYR A 21 4.72 -3.00 -22.58
CA TYR A 21 4.65 -1.60 -23.02
C TYR A 21 4.75 -0.56 -21.89
N GLY A 22 4.88 -0.99 -20.63
CA GLY A 22 5.21 -0.12 -19.51
C GLY A 22 4.02 0.34 -18.67
N ASN A 23 2.78 -0.05 -18.98
CA ASN A 23 1.62 0.36 -18.18
C ASN A 23 1.69 -0.12 -16.72
N ARG A 24 2.25 -1.30 -16.48
CA ARG A 24 2.36 -1.87 -15.13
C ARG A 24 3.51 -1.24 -14.34
N VAL A 25 4.67 -1.00 -14.97
CA VAL A 25 5.86 -0.47 -14.30
C VAL A 25 5.80 1.03 -14.04
N ASP A 26 5.18 1.80 -14.92
CA ASP A 26 5.19 3.26 -14.85
C ASP A 26 3.94 3.80 -14.12
N ARG A 27 3.53 3.11 -13.07
CA ARG A 27 2.47 3.48 -12.13
C ARG A 27 3.09 3.77 -10.78
N PHE A 28 2.88 4.98 -10.30
CA PHE A 28 3.49 5.48 -9.08
C PHE A 28 2.43 5.93 -8.08
N TRP A 29 2.74 5.73 -6.81
CA TRP A 29 2.00 6.30 -5.69
C TRP A 29 2.98 6.71 -4.59
N GLY A 30 2.52 7.49 -3.64
CA GLY A 30 3.35 7.89 -2.53
C GLY A 30 2.52 8.47 -1.39
N THR A 31 3.03 8.33 -0.19
CA THR A 31 2.44 8.89 1.01
C THR A 31 3.51 9.30 2.00
N VAL A 32 3.11 10.04 3.03
CA VAL A 32 3.92 10.33 4.21
C VAL A 32 3.29 9.61 5.39
N ALA A 33 4.10 8.90 6.15
CA ALA A 33 3.64 8.13 7.32
C ALA A 33 4.59 8.25 8.49
N TYR A 34 4.06 8.17 9.70
CA TYR A 34 4.83 8.17 10.94
C TYR A 34 5.16 6.71 11.34
N LEU A 35 6.08 6.09 10.57
CA LEU A 35 6.47 4.69 10.71
C LEU A 35 7.27 4.38 11.99
N ASP A 36 7.67 5.39 12.73
CA ASP A 36 8.28 5.25 14.08
C ASP A 36 7.41 5.88 15.18
N GLY A 37 6.20 6.29 14.83
CA GLY A 37 5.25 6.97 15.71
C GLY A 37 5.62 8.43 16.04
N SER A 38 6.75 8.97 15.56
CA SER A 38 7.22 10.29 15.98
C SER A 38 7.69 11.19 14.84
N LYS A 39 8.29 10.63 13.79
CA LYS A 39 8.86 11.37 12.67
C LYS A 39 8.27 10.91 11.35
N PRO A 40 8.03 11.85 10.40
CA PRO A 40 7.51 11.48 9.10
C PRO A 40 8.56 10.75 8.27
N SER A 41 8.17 9.65 7.66
CA SER A 41 8.87 8.93 6.61
C SER A 41 8.19 9.18 5.28
N VAL A 42 8.94 9.17 4.17
CA VAL A 42 8.41 9.18 2.81
C VAL A 42 8.29 7.75 2.33
N VAL A 43 7.11 7.35 1.87
CA VAL A 43 6.89 6.05 1.25
C VAL A 43 6.55 6.26 -0.21
N THR A 44 7.26 5.56 -1.09
CA THR A 44 7.08 5.63 -2.55
C THR A 44 6.80 4.24 -3.09
N GLY A 45 5.84 4.12 -4.00
CA GLY A 45 5.48 2.85 -4.63
C GLY A 45 5.59 2.90 -6.14
N ARG A 46 5.93 1.76 -6.74
CA ARG A 46 5.93 1.51 -8.18
C ARG A 46 5.18 0.22 -8.46
N GLY A 47 4.26 0.26 -9.43
CA GLY A 47 3.40 -0.86 -9.77
C GLY A 47 2.31 -1.12 -8.73
N TYR A 48 1.19 -1.68 -9.17
CA TYR A 48 0.08 -2.09 -8.30
C TYR A 48 -0.96 -3.00 -9.01
N TYR A 49 -0.92 -3.12 -10.33
CA TYR A 49 -1.79 -4.03 -11.08
C TYR A 49 -1.30 -5.49 -11.09
N THR A 50 -0.01 -5.68 -10.86
CA THR A 50 0.68 -6.96 -10.86
C THR A 50 1.76 -6.91 -9.79
N ARG A 51 3.05 -6.89 -10.14
CA ARG A 51 4.12 -6.60 -9.19
C ARG A 51 3.84 -5.27 -8.50
N MET A 52 3.78 -5.28 -7.19
CA MET A 52 3.60 -4.12 -6.34
C MET A 52 4.82 -3.91 -5.47
N THR A 53 5.27 -2.65 -5.37
CA THR A 53 6.43 -2.31 -4.56
C THR A 53 6.16 -1.08 -3.73
N ALA A 54 6.82 -1.01 -2.56
CA ALA A 54 6.86 0.16 -1.71
C ALA A 54 8.26 0.30 -1.11
N THR A 55 8.79 1.51 -1.03
CA THR A 55 10.05 1.79 -0.35
C THR A 55 9.87 2.97 0.58
N ALA A 56 10.23 2.77 1.84
CA ALA A 56 10.17 3.81 2.86
C ALA A 56 11.55 4.42 3.12
N TYR A 57 11.58 5.73 3.29
CA TYR A 57 12.77 6.52 3.60
C TYR A 57 12.51 7.41 4.79
N ASP A 58 13.40 7.37 5.76
CA ASP A 58 13.49 8.35 6.84
C ASP A 58 14.33 9.55 6.40
N VAL A 59 14.04 10.73 6.95
CA VAL A 59 14.88 11.91 6.75
C VAL A 59 15.80 12.07 7.97
N VAL A 60 17.07 11.69 7.81
CA VAL A 60 18.08 11.78 8.87
C VAL A 60 19.18 12.77 8.44
N ASN A 61 19.39 13.84 9.22
CA ASN A 61 20.39 14.85 8.91
C ASN A 61 20.29 15.40 7.47
N LYS A 62 19.06 15.66 7.02
CA LYS A 62 18.73 16.13 5.64
C LYS A 62 19.06 15.11 4.53
N LYS A 63 19.22 13.82 4.87
CA LYS A 63 19.46 12.72 3.95
C LYS A 63 18.30 11.76 3.96
N LEU A 64 17.97 11.19 2.81
CA LEU A 64 17.02 10.09 2.67
C LEU A 64 17.73 8.77 2.99
N VAL A 65 17.35 8.17 4.09
CA VAL A 65 17.89 6.88 4.55
C VAL A 65 16.81 5.82 4.39
N LYS A 66 17.09 4.81 3.58
CA LYS A 66 16.13 3.71 3.36
C LYS A 66 15.87 2.98 4.69
N ARG A 67 14.58 2.88 5.05
CA ARG A 67 14.08 2.17 6.22
C ARG A 67 13.80 0.70 5.87
N TRP A 68 12.96 0.47 4.87
CA TRP A 68 12.62 -0.85 4.35
C TRP A 68 12.18 -0.77 2.88
N ALA A 69 12.10 -1.92 2.25
CA ALA A 69 11.49 -2.08 0.94
C ALA A 69 10.60 -3.33 0.92
N PHE A 70 9.41 -3.20 0.33
CA PHE A 70 8.46 -4.25 0.03
C PHE A 70 8.42 -4.46 -1.47
N ASP A 71 8.42 -5.71 -1.92
CA ASP A 71 8.38 -6.07 -3.34
C ASP A 71 7.78 -7.46 -3.50
N THR A 72 6.65 -7.56 -4.17
CA THR A 72 6.01 -8.85 -4.45
C THR A 72 6.75 -9.67 -5.52
N GLY A 73 7.74 -9.05 -6.20
CA GLY A 73 8.25 -9.64 -7.42
C GLY A 73 7.15 -9.83 -8.47
N ASN A 74 7.41 -10.65 -9.48
CA ASN A 74 6.40 -11.09 -10.42
C ASN A 74 5.82 -12.46 -10.00
N ASP A 75 5.49 -12.59 -8.72
CA ASP A 75 5.03 -13.82 -8.10
C ASP A 75 3.61 -13.63 -7.52
N LYS A 76 2.63 -14.27 -8.17
CA LYS A 76 1.21 -14.20 -7.79
C LYS A 76 0.88 -14.83 -6.44
N SER A 77 1.79 -15.62 -5.87
CA SER A 77 1.59 -16.23 -4.56
C SER A 77 1.98 -15.31 -3.40
N VAL A 78 2.68 -14.21 -3.69
CA VAL A 78 3.08 -13.23 -2.67
C VAL A 78 1.93 -12.29 -2.38
N ALA A 79 1.58 -12.15 -1.10
CA ALA A 79 0.53 -11.23 -0.65
C ALA A 79 0.79 -9.80 -1.13
N GLY A 80 -0.25 -9.17 -1.67
CA GLY A 80 -0.17 -7.84 -2.27
C GLY A 80 0.06 -7.83 -3.79
N TYR A 81 0.38 -8.97 -4.42
CA TYR A 81 0.52 -9.01 -5.88
C TYR A 81 -0.82 -8.69 -6.56
N GLY A 82 -0.84 -7.59 -7.31
CA GLY A 82 -2.02 -7.17 -8.04
C GLY A 82 -3.11 -6.50 -7.20
N ASP A 83 -2.91 -6.34 -5.90
CA ASP A 83 -3.91 -5.85 -4.95
C ASP A 83 -3.77 -4.35 -4.61
N GLY A 84 -2.93 -3.61 -5.31
CA GLY A 84 -2.73 -2.18 -5.07
C GLY A 84 -3.82 -1.29 -5.67
N ASN A 85 -3.74 0.01 -5.36
CA ASN A 85 -4.68 1.02 -5.82
C ASN A 85 -3.94 2.22 -6.43
N HIS A 86 -4.68 3.15 -7.04
CA HIS A 86 -4.14 4.42 -7.56
C HIS A 86 -3.70 5.39 -6.47
N ASN A 87 -4.14 5.20 -5.24
CA ASN A 87 -3.77 6.00 -4.08
C ASN A 87 -3.30 5.12 -2.91
N SER A 88 -2.77 5.77 -1.89
CA SER A 88 -2.39 5.16 -0.63
C SER A 88 -2.79 6.06 0.53
N MET A 89 -3.04 5.47 1.67
CA MET A 89 -3.37 6.17 2.92
C MET A 89 -2.53 5.60 4.06
N ALA A 90 -2.26 6.45 5.06
CA ALA A 90 -1.51 6.05 6.24
C ALA A 90 -2.30 6.36 7.51
N ALA A 91 -2.37 5.41 8.42
CA ALA A 91 -2.92 5.58 9.77
C ALA A 91 -2.39 4.47 10.68
N ASP A 92 -2.39 4.72 11.99
CA ASP A 92 -2.21 3.70 13.02
C ASP A 92 -3.49 2.86 13.08
N VAL A 93 -3.51 1.73 12.38
CA VAL A 93 -4.72 0.91 12.27
C VAL A 93 -4.77 -0.22 13.28
N ASP A 94 -3.64 -0.65 13.81
CA ASP A 94 -3.56 -1.74 14.81
C ASP A 94 -3.38 -1.25 16.25
N GLY A 95 -3.11 0.05 16.44
CA GLY A 95 -3.05 0.71 17.74
C GLY A 95 -1.70 0.59 18.44
N ASP A 96 -0.61 0.35 17.68
CA ASP A 96 0.74 0.26 18.23
C ASP A 96 1.46 1.61 18.34
N GLY A 97 0.83 2.69 17.87
CA GLY A 97 1.34 4.06 17.89
C GLY A 97 2.17 4.43 16.67
N LYS A 98 2.27 3.57 15.68
CA LYS A 98 2.92 3.81 14.40
C LYS A 98 1.90 3.68 13.27
N GLN A 99 2.22 4.17 12.09
CA GLN A 99 1.28 4.16 10.99
C GLN A 99 1.61 3.08 9.96
N GLU A 100 0.58 2.36 9.54
CA GLU A 100 0.58 1.41 8.43
C GLU A 100 0.25 2.14 7.13
N ILE A 101 0.59 1.50 6.03
CA ILE A 101 0.29 1.96 4.68
C ILE A 101 -0.77 1.05 4.07
N ILE A 102 -1.94 1.61 3.76
CA ILE A 102 -2.95 0.91 2.98
C ILE A 102 -2.88 1.39 1.53
N THR A 103 -2.74 0.45 0.61
CA THR A 103 -2.87 0.68 -0.83
C THR A 103 -3.72 -0.43 -1.44
N GLY A 104 -4.96 -0.07 -1.79
CA GLY A 104 -5.93 -1.04 -2.29
C GLY A 104 -6.31 -2.11 -1.27
N SER A 105 -6.24 -3.34 -1.70
CA SER A 105 -6.58 -4.53 -0.91
C SER A 105 -5.45 -5.02 0.01
N THR A 106 -4.42 -4.20 0.23
CA THR A 106 -3.22 -4.57 1.01
C THR A 106 -2.88 -3.52 2.06
N CYS A 107 -2.61 -3.96 3.27
CA CYS A 107 -2.02 -3.18 4.35
C CYS A 107 -0.57 -3.62 4.58
N ILE A 108 0.35 -2.66 4.52
CA ILE A 108 1.77 -2.85 4.80
C ILE A 108 2.05 -2.22 6.16
N ASP A 109 2.54 -3.01 7.10
CA ASP A 109 2.89 -2.64 8.45
C ASP A 109 4.08 -1.65 8.48
N ASP A 110 4.27 -0.94 9.59
CA ASP A 110 5.34 0.04 9.83
C ASP A 110 6.75 -0.51 9.54
N ASN A 111 6.89 -1.83 9.67
CA ASN A 111 8.13 -2.58 9.43
C ASN A 111 8.32 -3.07 7.98
N GLY A 112 7.38 -2.76 7.08
CA GLY A 112 7.43 -3.14 5.65
C GLY A 112 6.92 -4.54 5.32
N LYS A 113 6.34 -5.26 6.28
CA LYS A 113 5.69 -6.56 6.05
C LYS A 113 4.20 -6.37 5.77
N VAL A 114 3.58 -7.31 5.09
CA VAL A 114 2.13 -7.30 4.92
C VAL A 114 1.46 -7.64 6.25
N LEU A 115 0.64 -6.71 6.75
CA LEU A 115 -0.20 -6.94 7.93
C LEU A 115 -1.41 -7.79 7.56
N TRP A 116 -2.09 -7.42 6.47
CA TRP A 116 -3.16 -8.20 5.87
C TRP A 116 -3.30 -7.90 4.37
N CYS A 117 -3.93 -8.83 3.65
CA CYS A 117 -4.21 -8.71 2.22
C CYS A 117 -5.56 -9.39 1.92
N LEU A 118 -6.44 -8.71 1.19
CA LEU A 118 -7.77 -9.21 0.86
C LEU A 118 -7.76 -10.18 -0.33
N ASN A 119 -6.74 -10.13 -1.18
CA ASN A 119 -6.64 -10.89 -2.43
C ASN A 119 -7.87 -10.68 -3.33
N LYS A 120 -8.31 -9.43 -3.46
CA LYS A 120 -9.45 -9.03 -4.28
C LYS A 120 -9.06 -8.24 -5.52
N GLY A 121 -7.76 -8.24 -5.85
CA GLY A 121 -7.23 -7.54 -7.00
C GLY A 121 -7.19 -6.02 -6.84
N HIS A 122 -6.90 -5.36 -7.95
CA HIS A 122 -6.80 -3.92 -8.04
C HIS A 122 -8.14 -3.23 -7.73
N GLY A 123 -8.04 -2.02 -7.15
CA GLY A 123 -9.18 -1.14 -6.94
C GLY A 123 -8.87 0.30 -7.33
N ASP A 124 -9.90 1.06 -7.71
CA ASP A 124 -9.73 2.44 -8.21
C ASP A 124 -9.78 3.50 -7.11
N ALA A 125 -10.57 3.26 -6.07
CA ALA A 125 -10.80 4.24 -5.02
C ALA A 125 -10.94 3.58 -3.66
N MET A 126 -10.46 4.27 -2.63
CA MET A 126 -10.60 3.85 -1.25
C MET A 126 -10.68 5.04 -0.30
N HIS A 127 -11.30 4.84 0.84
CA HIS A 127 -11.39 5.80 1.94
C HIS A 127 -11.13 5.09 3.26
N LEU A 128 -10.18 5.62 4.03
CA LEU A 128 -9.86 5.16 5.38
C LEU A 128 -10.32 6.20 6.40
N GLY A 129 -11.02 5.77 7.44
CA GLY A 129 -11.48 6.65 8.51
C GLY A 129 -12.35 5.92 9.50
N ASP A 130 -12.83 6.63 10.50
CA ASP A 130 -13.87 6.18 11.43
C ASP A 130 -15.22 6.30 10.73
N LEU A 131 -15.58 5.28 9.95
CA LEU A 131 -16.80 5.23 9.13
C LEU A 131 -17.97 4.62 9.90
N LEU A 132 -17.69 3.87 10.97
CA LEU A 132 -18.67 3.27 11.88
C LEU A 132 -18.40 3.75 13.31
N PRO A 133 -18.89 4.94 13.70
CA PRO A 133 -18.50 5.58 14.97
C PRO A 133 -18.90 4.79 16.23
N ASP A 134 -19.85 3.86 16.13
CA ASP A 134 -20.21 2.96 17.23
C ASP A 134 -19.25 1.77 17.38
N ARG A 135 -18.25 1.66 16.50
CA ARG A 135 -17.25 0.60 16.47
C ARG A 135 -15.87 1.19 16.77
N LYS A 136 -15.09 0.56 17.62
CA LYS A 136 -13.71 0.99 17.89
C LYS A 136 -12.79 0.68 16.68
N GLY A 137 -11.95 1.63 16.29
CA GLY A 137 -10.96 1.50 15.25
C GLY A 137 -11.34 2.23 13.96
N LEU A 138 -10.60 1.99 12.91
CA LEU A 138 -10.84 2.57 11.59
C LEU A 138 -11.39 1.52 10.63
N GLU A 139 -12.14 1.98 9.64
CA GLU A 139 -12.60 1.17 8.53
C GLU A 139 -12.00 1.66 7.22
N LEU A 140 -11.79 0.71 6.34
CA LEU A 140 -11.48 0.93 4.94
C LEU A 140 -12.72 0.66 4.09
N TRP A 141 -13.21 1.68 3.36
CA TRP A 141 -14.14 1.50 2.26
C TRP A 141 -13.37 1.42 0.97
N ILE A 142 -13.56 0.36 0.18
CA ILE A 142 -12.82 0.13 -1.07
C ILE A 142 -13.73 -0.41 -2.15
N CYS A 143 -13.57 0.09 -3.40
CA CYS A 143 -14.11 -0.54 -4.59
C CYS A 143 -13.04 -1.38 -5.27
N HIS A 144 -13.45 -2.55 -5.77
CA HIS A 144 -12.61 -3.48 -6.51
C HIS A 144 -12.96 -3.41 -8.00
N GLU A 145 -11.96 -3.36 -8.86
CA GLU A 145 -12.17 -3.33 -10.31
C GLU A 145 -12.47 -4.71 -10.88
N ASP A 146 -11.83 -5.74 -10.32
CA ASP A 146 -12.01 -7.12 -10.77
C ASP A 146 -13.36 -7.68 -10.34
N LYS A 147 -14.07 -8.29 -11.28
CA LYS A 147 -15.31 -9.02 -10.98
C LYS A 147 -15.00 -10.40 -10.35
N PRO A 148 -15.80 -10.87 -9.38
CA PRO A 148 -17.08 -10.31 -8.88
C PRO A 148 -16.94 -9.45 -7.61
N TYR A 149 -15.81 -8.82 -7.36
CA TYR A 149 -15.46 -8.33 -6.03
C TYR A 149 -16.11 -7.00 -5.58
N GLY A 150 -16.74 -6.24 -6.47
CA GLY A 150 -17.59 -5.09 -6.15
C GLY A 150 -17.01 -4.09 -5.14
N VAL A 151 -17.66 -3.95 -3.98
CA VAL A 151 -17.23 -3.03 -2.91
C VAL A 151 -17.14 -3.74 -1.56
N SER A 152 -16.22 -3.29 -0.71
CA SER A 152 -16.06 -3.83 0.64
C SER A 152 -15.90 -2.72 1.67
N LEU A 153 -16.47 -2.93 2.86
CA LEU A 153 -16.12 -2.23 4.09
C LEU A 153 -15.31 -3.20 4.96
N VAL A 154 -14.15 -2.79 5.38
CA VAL A 154 -13.14 -3.66 6.00
C VAL A 154 -12.71 -3.06 7.33
N ASP A 155 -12.54 -3.90 8.34
CA ASP A 155 -11.82 -3.55 9.57
C ASP A 155 -10.35 -3.30 9.23
N ALA A 156 -9.90 -2.05 9.33
CA ALA A 156 -8.56 -1.66 8.91
C ALA A 156 -7.45 -2.31 9.76
N SER A 157 -7.76 -2.73 10.98
CA SER A 157 -6.76 -3.33 11.88
C SER A 157 -6.35 -4.76 11.50
N ASN A 158 -7.21 -5.50 10.77
CA ASN A 158 -7.00 -6.93 10.57
C ASN A 158 -7.48 -7.47 9.20
N GLY A 159 -8.02 -6.60 8.35
CA GLY A 159 -8.53 -6.99 7.03
C GLY A 159 -9.85 -7.75 7.02
N LYS A 160 -10.55 -7.84 8.15
CA LYS A 160 -11.85 -8.51 8.21
C LYS A 160 -12.91 -7.73 7.44
N ILE A 161 -13.55 -8.38 6.49
CA ILE A 161 -14.66 -7.79 5.74
C ILE A 161 -15.89 -7.69 6.66
N LEU A 162 -16.38 -6.46 6.88
CA LEU A 162 -17.55 -6.13 7.68
C LEU A 162 -18.81 -6.08 6.83
N PHE A 163 -18.67 -5.62 5.59
CA PHE A 163 -19.72 -5.57 4.58
C PHE A 163 -19.11 -5.80 3.20
N HIS A 164 -19.83 -6.47 2.33
CA HIS A 164 -19.43 -6.71 0.95
C HIS A 164 -20.66 -6.72 0.04
N LYS A 165 -20.50 -6.17 -1.15
CA LYS A 165 -21.51 -6.24 -2.20
C LYS A 165 -20.82 -6.36 -3.55
N ASP A 166 -21.17 -7.39 -4.32
CA ASP A 166 -20.77 -7.62 -5.71
C ASP A 166 -21.40 -6.59 -6.66
#